data_dc7962eb350d4fc5a338d6b3bda9ad1b
#
_entry.id   dc7962eb350d4fc5a338d6b3bda9ad1b
#
_cell.length_a   1.000
_cell.length_b   1.000
_cell.length_c   1.000
_cell.angle_alpha   90.00
_cell.angle_beta   90.00
_cell.angle_gamma   90.00
#
_symmetry.space_group_name_H-M   'P 1'
#
loop_
_entity.id
_entity.type
_entity.pdbx_description
1 polymer ?
#
loop_
_entity_poly.entity_id
_entity_poly.type
_entity_poly.pdbx_seq_one_letter_code
_entity_poly.pdbx_strand_id
1 'polypeptide(L)'
;MKKVFIYIALAATLGACQNEGDDATPAPPTRQALYLDGSSTREVYVISSQENEIKVLKAKLLQPSEEITAATIVVGDAQALTAYNAQYGTAYKLLPKTTYKIDDNVIFDRNDRESAINLTLEGLTFADENEAYALPLQLLGSKNLPVLNGQDRLLLIVRQEVRAKVLRMGTTNATKSGLLREKLPRWTLEFTVNLPTIADNTPLITINDTLSVGFMAQQLQVKWAERTLTVSKERLQAAANKWYALSVSYDSHTLRVYVNGELLAQEQIKGEYLSLNQLTIAGSEQLIREVRFWQRALTPREVVDKLWHLQSAHSDLLFYLPLNGKKKDSYTKQVTDDETFLWDWSAYGGLNMPIPAGATFDNYRGMGYAFPNND
;
A
#
# COMPACT_ATOMS: atom_id res chain seq x y z
N MET A 1 -3.11 25.59 47.65
CA MET A 1 -3.66 26.44 46.58
C MET A 1 -4.48 25.56 45.64
N LYS A 2 -5.81 25.68 45.73
CA LYS A 2 -6.76 24.90 44.96
C LYS A 2 -6.94 25.54 43.57
N LYS A 3 -6.68 24.83 42.49
CA LYS A 3 -7.02 25.26 41.11
C LYS A 3 -8.43 24.73 40.77
N VAL A 4 -9.33 25.67 40.58
CA VAL A 4 -10.72 25.49 40.19
C VAL A 4 -10.75 25.27 38.68
N PHE A 5 -11.30 24.16 38.20
CA PHE A 5 -11.65 23.94 36.81
C PHE A 5 -13.09 24.45 36.57
N ILE A 6 -13.21 25.43 35.69
CA ILE A 6 -14.50 25.95 35.24
C ILE A 6 -14.94 25.10 34.01
N TYR A 7 -16.00 24.33 34.17
CA TYR A 7 -16.74 23.72 33.05
C TYR A 7 -17.78 24.70 32.56
N ILE A 8 -17.64 25.16 31.32
CA ILE A 8 -18.72 25.92 30.64
C ILE A 8 -19.62 24.89 29.94
N ALA A 9 -20.79 24.65 30.53
CA ALA A 9 -21.87 23.91 29.89
C ALA A 9 -22.67 24.88 29.01
N LEU A 10 -22.64 24.69 27.70
CA LEU A 10 -23.48 25.43 26.75
C LEU A 10 -24.84 24.72 26.67
N ALA A 11 -25.82 25.25 27.38
CA ALA A 11 -27.20 24.80 27.28
C ALA A 11 -27.85 25.40 26.03
N ALA A 12 -28.17 24.59 25.04
CA ALA A 12 -29.01 24.99 23.91
C ALA A 12 -30.47 24.92 24.36
N THR A 13 -31.09 26.09 24.53
CA THR A 13 -32.53 26.23 24.74
C THR A 13 -33.25 26.05 23.39
N LEU A 14 -33.98 24.96 23.24
CA LEU A 14 -34.96 24.78 22.17
C LEU A 14 -36.20 25.64 22.49
N GLY A 15 -36.29 26.78 21.85
CA GLY A 15 -37.52 27.56 21.80
C GLY A 15 -38.43 27.02 20.70
N ALA A 16 -39.46 26.28 21.08
CA ALA A 16 -40.54 25.95 20.16
C ALA A 16 -41.48 27.16 20.07
N CYS A 17 -41.44 27.87 18.94
CA CYS A 17 -42.55 28.74 18.56
C CYS A 17 -43.38 27.99 17.52
N GLN A 18 -44.58 27.56 17.92
CA GLN A 18 -45.63 27.26 16.99
C GLN A 18 -46.17 28.60 16.42
N ASN A 19 -46.03 28.77 15.12
CA ASN A 19 -46.80 29.71 14.36
C ASN A 19 -47.44 28.91 13.22
N GLU A 20 -48.75 28.72 13.34
CA GLU A 20 -49.60 28.37 12.23
C GLU A 20 -49.67 29.56 11.26
N GLY A 21 -49.00 29.40 10.13
CA GLY A 21 -49.04 30.31 8.99
C GLY A 21 -48.53 29.53 7.80
N ASP A 22 -49.45 29.24 6.88
CA ASP A 22 -49.22 28.68 5.54
C ASP A 22 -48.34 29.63 4.71
N ASP A 23 -47.05 29.68 5.00
CA ASP A 23 -46.02 30.18 4.10
C ASP A 23 -44.94 29.11 4.06
N ALA A 24 -45.09 28.19 3.11
CA ALA A 24 -43.99 27.27 2.74
C ALA A 24 -42.85 28.14 2.23
N THR A 25 -41.96 28.54 3.19
CA THR A 25 -40.65 29.08 2.80
C THR A 25 -40.01 28.02 1.92
N PRO A 26 -39.72 28.32 0.65
CA PRO A 26 -39.05 27.34 -0.20
C PRO A 26 -37.78 26.93 0.49
N ALA A 27 -37.59 25.61 0.63
CA ALA A 27 -36.36 25.06 1.19
C ALA A 27 -35.17 25.76 0.48
N PRO A 28 -34.15 26.21 1.22
CA PRO A 28 -33.01 26.88 0.60
C PRO A 28 -32.49 25.96 -0.52
N PRO A 29 -32.29 26.51 -1.74
CA PRO A 29 -31.88 25.70 -2.86
C PRO A 29 -30.65 24.92 -2.45
N THR A 30 -30.76 23.59 -2.39
CA THR A 30 -29.64 22.69 -2.12
C THR A 30 -28.60 23.00 -3.18
N ARG A 31 -27.51 23.67 -2.78
CA ARG A 31 -26.47 24.08 -3.72
C ARG A 31 -25.83 22.82 -4.26
N GLN A 32 -26.05 22.58 -5.53
CA GLN A 32 -25.34 21.56 -6.27
C GLN A 32 -23.86 21.91 -6.30
N ALA A 33 -22.99 20.94 -6.10
CA ALA A 33 -21.54 21.13 -6.20
C ALA A 33 -20.86 19.87 -6.75
N LEU A 34 -19.72 20.09 -7.37
CA LEU A 34 -18.82 19.07 -7.92
C LEU A 34 -17.71 18.70 -6.95
N TYR A 35 -17.19 17.51 -7.07
CA TYR A 35 -15.94 17.11 -6.42
C TYR A 35 -15.29 15.92 -7.14
N LEU A 36 -13.98 15.76 -6.98
CA LEU A 36 -13.26 14.56 -7.39
C LEU A 36 -13.46 13.46 -6.35
N ASP A 37 -13.75 12.25 -6.82
CA ASP A 37 -13.97 11.10 -5.93
C ASP A 37 -12.64 10.62 -5.32
N GLY A 38 -12.62 10.45 -3.99
CA GLY A 38 -11.52 9.88 -3.26
C GLY A 38 -10.58 10.89 -2.60
N SER A 39 -9.38 10.44 -2.30
CA SER A 39 -8.33 11.25 -1.67
C SER A 39 -7.67 12.20 -2.68
N SER A 40 -6.93 13.18 -2.18
CA SER A 40 -6.13 14.11 -3.01
C SER A 40 -5.02 13.44 -3.84
N THR A 41 -4.74 12.17 -3.56
CA THR A 41 -3.80 11.33 -4.33
C THR A 41 -4.42 9.99 -4.66
N ARG A 42 -4.16 9.49 -5.86
CA ARG A 42 -4.56 8.15 -6.29
C ARG A 42 -3.40 7.49 -7.02
N GLU A 43 -3.09 6.27 -6.65
CA GLU A 43 -2.05 5.47 -7.28
C GLU A 43 -2.66 4.44 -8.22
N VAL A 44 -2.06 4.28 -9.39
CA VAL A 44 -2.43 3.28 -10.40
C VAL A 44 -1.19 2.56 -10.90
N TYR A 45 -1.36 1.30 -11.22
CA TYR A 45 -0.29 0.45 -11.72
C TYR A 45 -0.60 0.06 -13.17
N VAL A 46 0.40 0.18 -14.02
CA VAL A 46 0.26 0.01 -15.46
C VAL A 46 1.29 -0.94 -16.02
N ILE A 47 0.96 -1.59 -17.11
CA ILE A 47 1.90 -2.43 -17.84
C ILE A 47 2.74 -1.53 -18.74
N SER A 48 4.07 -1.53 -18.52
CA SER A 48 5.01 -0.75 -19.31
C SER A 48 4.91 -1.04 -20.80
N SER A 49 5.00 0.00 -21.61
CA SER A 49 4.97 -0.05 -23.09
C SER A 49 3.66 -0.56 -23.70
N GLN A 50 2.61 -0.73 -22.92
CA GLN A 50 1.28 -1.13 -23.41
C GLN A 50 0.27 0.01 -23.30
N GLU A 51 -0.89 -0.18 -23.90
CA GLU A 51 -2.05 0.66 -23.68
C GLU A 51 -2.74 0.27 -22.37
N ASN A 52 -3.02 1.25 -21.52
CA ASN A 52 -3.66 1.06 -20.22
C ASN A 52 -4.81 2.03 -20.06
N GLU A 53 -6.02 1.53 -19.90
CA GLU A 53 -7.20 2.33 -19.55
C GLU A 53 -7.28 2.57 -18.04
N ILE A 54 -7.35 3.81 -17.61
CA ILE A 54 -7.47 4.19 -16.20
C ILE A 54 -8.94 4.49 -15.89
N LYS A 55 -9.64 3.54 -15.30
CA LYS A 55 -11.10 3.59 -15.02
C LYS A 55 -11.45 4.09 -13.62
N VAL A 56 -10.46 4.37 -12.78
CA VAL A 56 -10.68 4.69 -11.36
C VAL A 56 -10.96 6.17 -11.11
N LEU A 57 -10.82 7.02 -12.12
CA LEU A 57 -11.04 8.46 -12.00
C LEU A 57 -12.50 8.80 -12.21
N LYS A 58 -13.09 9.48 -11.22
CA LYS A 58 -14.49 9.90 -11.27
C LYS A 58 -14.64 11.31 -10.70
N ALA A 59 -15.52 12.08 -11.31
CA ALA A 59 -16.09 13.28 -10.71
C ALA A 59 -17.50 12.96 -10.20
N LYS A 60 -17.91 13.62 -9.13
CA LYS A 60 -19.21 13.42 -8.50
C LYS A 60 -19.94 14.73 -8.25
N LEU A 61 -21.26 14.63 -8.21
CA LEU A 61 -22.19 15.66 -7.76
C LEU A 61 -22.68 15.36 -6.35
N LEU A 62 -22.94 16.38 -5.56
CA LEU A 62 -23.56 16.21 -4.24
C LEU A 62 -24.96 15.57 -4.35
N GLN A 63 -25.69 15.91 -5.41
CA GLN A 63 -26.99 15.33 -5.74
C GLN A 63 -27.04 15.00 -7.23
N PRO A 64 -27.89 14.05 -7.67
CA PRO A 64 -28.11 13.80 -9.08
C PRO A 64 -28.55 15.08 -9.80
N SER A 65 -28.12 15.25 -11.06
CA SER A 65 -28.52 16.38 -11.88
C SER A 65 -29.84 16.11 -12.54
N GLU A 66 -30.75 17.08 -12.52
CA GLU A 66 -32.03 17.01 -13.26
C GLU A 66 -31.85 17.28 -14.76
N GLU A 67 -30.70 17.86 -15.13
CA GLU A 67 -30.34 18.21 -16.52
C GLU A 67 -28.93 17.68 -16.83
N ILE A 68 -28.61 17.56 -18.12
CA ILE A 68 -27.26 17.25 -18.56
C ILE A 68 -26.35 18.39 -18.12
N THR A 69 -25.30 18.04 -17.40
CA THR A 69 -24.37 18.98 -16.77
C THR A 69 -22.95 18.63 -17.13
N ALA A 70 -22.10 19.62 -17.34
CA ALA A 70 -20.72 19.43 -17.72
C ALA A 70 -19.76 20.17 -16.78
N ALA A 71 -18.59 19.57 -16.60
CA ALA A 71 -17.43 20.15 -15.95
C ALA A 71 -16.19 19.94 -16.81
N THR A 72 -15.07 20.53 -16.42
CA THR A 72 -13.83 20.40 -17.19
C THR A 72 -12.72 19.87 -16.27
N ILE A 73 -11.93 18.93 -16.76
CA ILE A 73 -10.68 18.52 -16.13
C ILE A 73 -9.53 19.27 -16.80
N VAL A 74 -8.65 19.85 -15.99
CA VAL A 74 -7.43 20.49 -16.45
C VAL A 74 -6.23 19.73 -15.89
N VAL A 75 -5.25 19.50 -16.75
CA VAL A 75 -3.97 18.90 -16.36
C VAL A 75 -3.04 20.01 -15.89
N GLY A 76 -2.53 19.87 -14.66
CA GLY A 76 -1.56 20.77 -14.08
C GLY A 76 -0.15 20.60 -14.68
N ASP A 77 0.72 21.54 -14.37
CA ASP A 77 2.07 21.63 -14.90
C ASP A 77 3.15 21.08 -13.95
N ALA A 78 4.38 21.18 -14.39
CA ALA A 78 5.54 20.75 -13.62
C ALA A 78 5.73 21.54 -12.32
N GLN A 79 5.24 22.78 -12.22
CA GLN A 79 5.39 23.60 -11.02
C GLN A 79 4.51 23.06 -9.88
N ALA A 80 3.27 22.64 -10.19
CA ALA A 80 2.37 21.99 -9.23
C ALA A 80 2.99 20.70 -8.67
N LEU A 81 3.61 19.89 -9.54
CA LEU A 81 4.29 18.67 -9.12
C LEU A 81 5.55 18.95 -8.29
N THR A 82 6.34 19.95 -8.67
CA THR A 82 7.54 20.34 -7.91
C THR A 82 7.19 20.76 -6.49
N ALA A 83 6.13 21.54 -6.32
CA ALA A 83 5.64 21.95 -5.00
C ALA A 83 5.19 20.73 -4.16
N TYR A 84 4.49 19.79 -4.78
CA TYR A 84 4.09 18.55 -4.12
C TYR A 84 5.31 17.72 -3.68
N ASN A 85 6.28 17.50 -4.59
CA ASN A 85 7.49 16.74 -4.29
C ASN A 85 8.28 17.36 -3.12
N ALA A 86 8.42 18.68 -3.11
CA ALA A 86 9.10 19.40 -2.02
C ALA A 86 8.37 19.25 -0.69
N GLN A 87 7.03 19.36 -0.69
CA GLN A 87 6.22 19.26 0.51
C GLN A 87 6.25 17.86 1.13
N TYR A 88 6.23 16.81 0.30
CA TYR A 88 6.08 15.42 0.74
C TYR A 88 7.35 14.58 0.64
N GLY A 89 8.47 15.19 0.19
CA GLY A 89 9.75 14.49 0.04
C GLY A 89 9.71 13.38 -1.01
N THR A 90 8.92 13.58 -2.07
CA THR A 90 8.82 12.65 -3.20
C THR A 90 9.66 13.10 -4.38
N ALA A 91 9.86 12.21 -5.37
CA ALA A 91 10.63 12.48 -6.58
C ALA A 91 9.87 12.05 -7.85
N TYR A 92 8.55 12.24 -7.86
CA TYR A 92 7.72 11.91 -9.01
C TYR A 92 8.08 12.77 -10.21
N LYS A 93 8.11 12.15 -11.40
CA LYS A 93 8.29 12.85 -12.68
C LYS A 93 6.93 13.20 -13.27
N LEU A 94 6.84 14.33 -13.95
CA LEU A 94 5.61 14.67 -14.66
C LEU A 94 5.36 13.65 -15.78
N LEU A 95 4.13 13.16 -15.87
CA LEU A 95 3.74 12.24 -16.92
C LEU A 95 3.90 12.92 -18.30
N PRO A 96 4.66 12.34 -19.26
CA PRO A 96 4.90 12.97 -20.55
C PRO A 96 3.59 13.13 -21.36
N LYS A 97 3.35 14.29 -21.93
CA LYS A 97 2.11 14.57 -22.71
C LYS A 97 1.88 13.62 -23.89
N THR A 98 2.95 13.04 -24.41
CA THR A 98 2.88 12.08 -25.54
C THR A 98 2.43 10.69 -25.12
N THR A 99 2.36 10.40 -23.82
CA THR A 99 2.04 9.06 -23.29
C THR A 99 0.65 8.94 -22.71
N TYR A 100 -0.19 9.97 -22.83
CA TYR A 100 -1.56 9.89 -22.35
C TYR A 100 -2.55 10.67 -23.22
N LYS A 101 -3.78 10.19 -23.20
CA LYS A 101 -4.96 10.88 -23.73
C LYS A 101 -5.97 11.00 -22.59
N ILE A 102 -6.46 12.20 -22.34
CA ILE A 102 -7.49 12.46 -21.33
C ILE A 102 -8.64 13.19 -21.99
N ASP A 103 -9.85 12.76 -21.68
CA ASP A 103 -11.06 13.51 -22.04
C ASP A 103 -11.23 14.64 -21.02
N ASP A 104 -11.11 15.88 -21.48
CA ASP A 104 -11.20 17.06 -20.61
C ASP A 104 -12.64 17.43 -20.26
N ASN A 105 -13.62 16.88 -20.96
CA ASN A 105 -15.04 17.08 -20.71
C ASN A 105 -15.62 15.99 -19.82
N VAL A 106 -16.12 16.38 -18.65
CA VAL A 106 -16.80 15.51 -17.69
C VAL A 106 -18.30 15.78 -17.80
N ILE A 107 -19.03 14.83 -18.35
CA ILE A 107 -20.47 14.98 -18.62
C ILE A 107 -21.24 14.12 -17.62
N PHE A 108 -22.22 14.74 -16.95
CA PHE A 108 -23.19 14.06 -16.11
C PHE A 108 -24.51 14.02 -16.85
N ASP A 109 -24.99 12.83 -17.16
CA ASP A 109 -26.31 12.65 -17.75
C ASP A 109 -27.41 12.93 -16.71
N ARG A 110 -28.64 13.05 -17.20
CA ARG A 110 -29.79 13.29 -16.34
C ARG A 110 -29.95 12.18 -15.32
N ASN A 111 -30.10 12.55 -14.05
CA ASN A 111 -30.18 11.69 -12.86
C ASN A 111 -28.89 11.00 -12.49
N ASP A 112 -27.77 11.26 -13.16
CA ASP A 112 -26.48 10.74 -12.74
C ASP A 112 -25.87 11.58 -11.62
N ARG A 113 -25.20 10.90 -10.73
CA ARG A 113 -24.45 11.49 -9.63
C ARG A 113 -22.94 11.43 -9.84
N GLU A 114 -22.49 10.57 -10.73
CA GLU A 114 -21.05 10.39 -11.02
C GLU A 114 -20.81 10.33 -12.53
N SER A 115 -19.63 10.78 -12.92
CA SER A 115 -19.14 10.68 -14.30
C SER A 115 -17.70 10.20 -14.28
N ALA A 116 -17.37 9.30 -15.20
CA ALA A 116 -16.01 8.83 -15.40
C ALA A 116 -15.14 9.90 -16.05
N ILE A 117 -13.89 9.97 -15.64
CA ILE A 117 -12.85 10.74 -16.33
C ILE A 117 -12.02 9.73 -17.13
N ASN A 118 -12.18 9.73 -18.43
CA ASN A 118 -11.50 8.79 -19.30
C ASN A 118 -10.03 9.20 -19.49
N LEU A 119 -9.13 8.35 -19.05
CA LEU A 119 -7.69 8.53 -19.23
C LEU A 119 -7.11 7.23 -19.80
N THR A 120 -6.42 7.33 -20.92
CA THR A 120 -5.67 6.22 -21.52
C THR A 120 -4.19 6.56 -21.49
N LEU A 121 -3.35 5.62 -21.05
CA LEU A 121 -1.90 5.69 -21.10
C LEU A 121 -1.40 4.81 -22.23
N GLU A 122 -0.50 5.32 -23.06
CA GLU A 122 -0.06 4.65 -24.27
C GLU A 122 1.46 4.82 -24.43
N GLY A 123 2.18 3.70 -24.58
CA GLY A 123 3.62 3.73 -24.80
C GLY A 123 4.47 4.25 -23.63
N LEU A 124 3.92 4.33 -22.42
CA LEU A 124 4.65 4.76 -21.23
C LEU A 124 5.72 3.71 -20.87
N THR A 125 6.96 4.15 -20.71
CA THR A 125 8.08 3.31 -20.28
C THR A 125 8.68 3.85 -18.99
N PHE A 126 9.27 2.95 -18.21
CA PHE A 126 9.93 3.28 -16.96
C PHE A 126 11.41 2.92 -17.05
N ALA A 127 12.30 3.83 -16.63
CA ALA A 127 13.74 3.61 -16.66
C ALA A 127 14.18 2.52 -15.67
N ASP A 128 13.47 2.44 -14.55
CA ASP A 128 13.61 1.37 -13.56
C ASP A 128 12.26 1.13 -12.87
N GLU A 129 12.18 0.05 -12.11
CA GLU A 129 10.95 -0.33 -11.38
C GLU A 129 10.55 0.68 -10.29
N ASN A 130 11.36 1.69 -10.06
CA ASN A 130 11.22 2.74 -9.04
C ASN A 130 10.61 3.99 -9.58
N GLU A 131 10.74 4.17 -10.86
CA GLU A 131 10.27 5.37 -11.48
C GLU A 131 8.76 5.48 -11.31
N ALA A 132 8.32 6.61 -10.82
CA ALA A 132 6.91 6.93 -10.73
C ALA A 132 6.67 8.25 -11.44
N TYR A 133 5.66 8.24 -12.28
CA TYR A 133 5.13 9.45 -12.90
C TYR A 133 3.94 9.97 -12.11
N ALA A 134 3.68 11.27 -12.24
CA ALA A 134 2.49 11.86 -11.65
C ALA A 134 1.81 12.81 -12.64
N LEU A 135 0.48 12.81 -12.62
CA LEU A 135 -0.37 13.69 -13.41
C LEU A 135 -1.22 14.51 -12.44
N PRO A 136 -0.92 15.79 -12.22
CA PRO A 136 -1.79 16.67 -11.46
C PRO A 136 -3.06 16.95 -12.26
N LEU A 137 -4.22 16.75 -11.64
CA LEU A 137 -5.53 16.99 -12.23
C LEU A 137 -6.27 18.01 -11.39
N GLN A 138 -7.00 18.90 -12.06
CA GLN A 138 -7.90 19.86 -11.41
C GLN A 138 -9.26 19.85 -12.07
N LEU A 139 -10.32 19.72 -11.27
CA LEU A 139 -11.70 19.82 -11.71
C LEU A 139 -12.14 21.28 -11.67
N LEU A 140 -12.64 21.76 -12.77
CA LEU A 140 -13.20 23.10 -12.90
C LEU A 140 -14.71 23.01 -13.09
N GLY A 141 -15.43 23.76 -12.29
CA GLY A 141 -16.87 23.93 -12.39
C GLY A 141 -17.25 25.23 -13.09
N SER A 142 -18.53 25.52 -13.06
CA SER A 142 -19.09 26.78 -13.53
C SER A 142 -19.64 27.63 -12.38
N LYS A 143 -20.08 28.84 -12.66
CA LYS A 143 -20.71 29.71 -11.65
C LYS A 143 -21.96 29.06 -11.02
N ASN A 144 -22.70 28.28 -11.79
CA ASN A 144 -23.91 27.59 -11.33
C ASN A 144 -23.62 26.20 -10.75
N LEU A 145 -22.41 25.69 -10.97
CA LEU A 145 -21.97 24.39 -10.51
C LEU A 145 -20.54 24.51 -9.94
N PRO A 146 -20.39 25.04 -8.71
CA PRO A 146 -19.08 25.24 -8.08
C PRO A 146 -18.46 23.91 -7.67
N VAL A 147 -17.13 23.86 -7.58
CA VAL A 147 -16.41 22.73 -7.03
C VAL A 147 -16.25 22.91 -5.52
N LEU A 148 -16.36 21.81 -4.77
CA LEU A 148 -16.15 21.81 -3.33
C LEU A 148 -14.68 22.18 -3.01
N ASN A 149 -14.52 23.08 -2.08
CA ASN A 149 -13.19 23.55 -1.67
C ASN A 149 -12.34 22.38 -1.13
N GLY A 150 -11.12 22.27 -1.65
CA GLY A 150 -10.17 21.21 -1.30
C GLY A 150 -10.48 19.83 -1.92
N GLN A 151 -11.52 19.72 -2.75
CA GLN A 151 -11.86 18.50 -3.50
C GLN A 151 -11.84 18.72 -5.03
N ASP A 152 -11.17 19.77 -5.45
CA ASP A 152 -10.99 20.14 -6.85
C ASP A 152 -9.71 19.54 -7.46
N ARG A 153 -8.81 18.98 -6.66
CA ARG A 153 -7.49 18.54 -7.11
C ARG A 153 -7.21 17.09 -6.73
N LEU A 154 -6.58 16.39 -7.67
CA LEU A 154 -6.09 15.03 -7.53
C LEU A 154 -4.70 14.91 -8.14
N LEU A 155 -3.77 14.28 -7.44
CA LEU A 155 -2.52 13.82 -8.01
C LEU A 155 -2.64 12.34 -8.34
N LEU A 156 -2.70 12.02 -9.65
CA LEU A 156 -2.63 10.64 -10.10
C LEU A 156 -1.17 10.21 -10.16
N ILE A 157 -0.80 9.21 -9.39
CA ILE A 157 0.54 8.61 -9.38
C ILE A 157 0.48 7.34 -10.22
N VAL A 158 1.35 7.26 -11.23
CA VAL A 158 1.43 6.14 -12.18
C VAL A 158 2.73 5.38 -11.94
N ARG A 159 2.61 4.10 -11.59
CA ARG A 159 3.73 3.18 -11.38
C ARG A 159 3.67 2.01 -12.32
N GLN A 160 4.82 1.38 -12.54
CA GLN A 160 4.87 0.12 -13.26
C GLN A 160 4.34 -1.02 -12.40
N GLU A 161 3.51 -1.89 -12.99
CA GLU A 161 3.16 -3.18 -12.40
C GLU A 161 4.40 -4.07 -12.34
N VAL A 162 4.71 -4.59 -11.17
CA VAL A 162 5.84 -5.51 -10.99
C VAL A 162 5.38 -6.93 -11.34
N ARG A 163 6.05 -7.56 -12.31
CA ARG A 163 5.83 -8.96 -12.66
C ARG A 163 7.03 -9.79 -12.28
N ALA A 164 6.82 -10.79 -11.43
CA ALA A 164 7.90 -11.63 -10.93
C ALA A 164 7.47 -13.08 -10.75
N LYS A 165 8.44 -13.99 -10.87
CA LYS A 165 8.33 -15.32 -10.28
C LYS A 165 8.22 -15.20 -8.77
N VAL A 166 7.67 -16.20 -8.13
CA VAL A 166 7.57 -16.29 -6.66
C VAL A 166 8.05 -17.66 -6.20
N LEU A 167 8.57 -17.76 -5.00
CA LEU A 167 8.91 -19.03 -4.41
C LEU A 167 7.63 -19.71 -3.93
N ARG A 168 7.37 -20.93 -4.45
CA ARG A 168 6.41 -21.87 -3.89
C ARG A 168 7.16 -22.75 -2.91
N MET A 169 6.85 -22.65 -1.63
CA MET A 169 7.40 -23.54 -0.61
C MET A 169 6.78 -24.94 -0.73
N GLY A 170 7.57 -25.96 -0.43
CA GLY A 170 7.04 -27.29 -0.11
C GLY A 170 6.67 -27.39 1.36
N THR A 171 6.82 -28.60 1.91
CA THR A 171 6.62 -28.86 3.35
C THR A 171 7.92 -28.75 4.17
N THR A 172 9.04 -28.49 3.52
CA THR A 172 10.35 -28.34 4.16
C THR A 172 10.67 -26.89 4.41
N ASN A 173 11.15 -26.57 5.62
CA ASN A 173 11.57 -25.23 5.99
C ASN A 173 12.86 -24.82 5.27
N ALA A 174 12.96 -23.54 4.91
CA ALA A 174 14.23 -22.91 4.58
C ALA A 174 14.81 -22.25 5.83
N THR A 175 15.98 -22.68 6.28
CA THR A 175 16.59 -22.14 7.51
C THR A 175 18.03 -21.68 7.26
N LYS A 176 18.36 -20.51 7.79
CA LYS A 176 19.72 -19.97 7.84
C LYS A 176 20.07 -19.57 9.25
N SER A 177 21.20 -20.07 9.74
CA SER A 177 21.77 -19.75 11.05
C SER A 177 23.07 -18.94 10.91
N GLY A 178 23.54 -18.38 12.01
CA GLY A 178 24.83 -17.69 12.08
C GLY A 178 24.78 -16.23 11.62
N LEU A 179 23.63 -15.57 11.69
CA LEU A 179 23.43 -14.17 11.25
C LEU A 179 24.02 -13.14 12.22
N LEU A 180 24.16 -13.49 13.49
CA LEU A 180 24.85 -12.75 14.56
C LEU A 180 24.56 -11.23 14.59
N ARG A 181 23.30 -10.86 14.79
CA ARG A 181 22.90 -9.51 15.18
C ARG A 181 22.21 -9.55 16.52
N GLU A 182 22.78 -8.87 17.49
CA GLU A 182 22.26 -8.84 18.87
C GLU A 182 21.68 -7.48 19.20
N LYS A 183 20.70 -7.49 20.11
CA LYS A 183 20.13 -6.27 20.71
C LYS A 183 19.65 -5.22 19.71
N LEU A 184 18.81 -5.64 18.76
CA LEU A 184 18.13 -4.72 17.85
C LEU A 184 16.95 -4.04 18.60
N PRO A 185 17.08 -2.77 19.00
CA PRO A 185 16.04 -2.06 19.75
C PRO A 185 14.92 -1.56 18.83
N ARG A 186 15.15 -1.57 17.52
CA ARG A 186 14.21 -1.18 16.48
C ARG A 186 14.43 -2.08 15.28
N TRP A 187 13.33 -2.56 14.71
CA TRP A 187 13.41 -3.45 13.56
C TRP A 187 12.09 -3.48 12.80
N THR A 188 12.12 -3.96 11.57
CA THR A 188 10.95 -4.28 10.79
C THR A 188 11.20 -5.55 9.99
N LEU A 189 10.27 -6.50 10.08
CA LEU A 189 10.20 -7.69 9.24
C LEU A 189 9.08 -7.51 8.24
N GLU A 190 9.36 -7.69 6.94
CA GLU A 190 8.37 -7.63 5.88
C GLU A 190 8.44 -8.86 4.99
N PHE A 191 7.31 -9.29 4.47
CA PHE A 191 7.21 -10.32 3.44
C PHE A 191 5.82 -10.32 2.80
N THR A 192 5.74 -10.88 1.60
CA THR A 192 4.46 -11.03 0.89
C THR A 192 4.17 -12.51 0.71
N VAL A 193 2.97 -12.93 1.06
CA VAL A 193 2.56 -14.34 1.09
C VAL A 193 1.17 -14.53 0.48
N ASN A 194 1.00 -15.68 -0.19
CA ASN A 194 -0.29 -16.20 -0.64
C ASN A 194 -0.39 -17.65 -0.17
N LEU A 195 -1.48 -17.98 0.49
CA LEU A 195 -1.72 -19.30 1.06
C LEU A 195 -2.78 -20.05 0.26
N PRO A 196 -2.53 -21.28 -0.20
CA PRO A 196 -3.54 -22.09 -0.87
C PRO A 196 -4.70 -22.44 0.07
N THR A 197 -4.39 -22.56 1.36
CA THR A 197 -5.36 -22.79 2.44
C THR A 197 -4.89 -22.04 3.67
N ILE A 198 -5.82 -21.51 4.47
CA ILE A 198 -5.50 -20.94 5.79
C ILE A 198 -5.90 -21.98 6.83
N ALA A 199 -4.95 -22.85 7.17
CA ALA A 199 -5.15 -23.86 8.19
C ALA A 199 -5.10 -23.26 9.60
N ASP A 200 -5.57 -24.02 10.59
CA ASP A 200 -5.61 -23.57 11.99
C ASP A 200 -4.23 -23.31 12.61
N ASN A 201 -3.17 -23.85 12.01
CA ASN A 201 -1.80 -23.59 12.42
C ASN A 201 -0.91 -23.56 11.18
N THR A 202 -0.64 -22.36 10.69
CA THR A 202 0.21 -22.14 9.51
C THR A 202 1.34 -21.19 9.89
N PRO A 203 2.50 -21.69 10.31
CA PRO A 203 3.68 -20.86 10.54
C PRO A 203 4.15 -20.29 9.20
N LEU A 204 4.68 -19.06 9.20
CA LEU A 204 5.21 -18.40 8.01
C LEU A 204 6.69 -18.08 8.15
N ILE A 205 7.04 -17.22 9.11
CA ILE A 205 8.42 -16.83 9.39
C ILE A 205 8.70 -16.89 10.88
N THR A 206 9.89 -17.41 11.21
CA THR A 206 10.39 -17.40 12.58
C THR A 206 11.81 -16.83 12.60
N ILE A 207 12.09 -15.95 13.56
CA ILE A 207 13.44 -15.45 13.87
C ILE A 207 13.84 -16.00 15.23
N ASN A 208 14.92 -16.76 15.26
CA ASN A 208 15.28 -17.64 16.38
C ASN A 208 14.05 -18.48 16.77
N ASP A 209 13.81 -18.68 18.05
CA ASP A 209 12.55 -19.23 18.57
C ASP A 209 11.75 -18.15 19.33
N THR A 210 12.10 -16.87 19.12
CA THR A 210 11.58 -15.74 19.91
C THR A 210 10.56 -14.89 19.18
N LEU A 211 10.71 -14.67 17.87
CA LEU A 211 9.73 -13.99 17.04
C LEU A 211 9.13 -14.97 16.04
N SER A 212 7.82 -15.12 16.04
CA SER A 212 7.12 -15.91 15.03
C SER A 212 5.92 -15.15 14.47
N VAL A 213 5.73 -15.30 13.16
CA VAL A 213 4.57 -14.77 12.42
C VAL A 213 3.90 -15.92 11.70
N GLY A 214 2.59 -16.05 11.87
CA GLY A 214 1.83 -17.14 11.24
C GLY A 214 0.35 -17.00 11.47
N PHE A 215 -0.42 -17.93 10.91
CA PHE A 215 -1.86 -18.02 11.12
C PHE A 215 -2.18 -19.06 12.18
N MET A 216 -3.07 -18.73 13.10
CA MET A 216 -3.63 -19.60 14.12
C MET A 216 -5.14 -19.37 14.16
N ALA A 217 -5.95 -20.44 13.99
CA ALA A 217 -7.41 -20.34 13.93
C ALA A 217 -7.90 -19.25 12.97
N GLN A 218 -7.31 -19.15 11.81
CA GLN A 218 -7.58 -18.14 10.77
C GLN A 218 -7.29 -16.67 11.18
N GLN A 219 -6.59 -16.46 12.29
CA GLN A 219 -6.12 -15.16 12.75
C GLN A 219 -4.62 -15.03 12.46
N LEU A 220 -4.16 -13.86 12.05
CA LEU A 220 -2.74 -13.58 11.97
C LEU A 220 -2.20 -13.32 13.38
N GLN A 221 -1.20 -14.08 13.78
CA GLN A 221 -0.55 -13.93 15.09
C GLN A 221 0.93 -13.59 14.92
N VAL A 222 1.37 -12.63 15.71
CA VAL A 222 2.76 -12.28 15.91
C VAL A 222 3.10 -12.57 17.38
N LYS A 223 3.99 -13.53 17.62
CA LYS A 223 4.48 -13.88 18.96
C LYS A 223 5.87 -13.32 19.15
N TRP A 224 6.09 -12.49 20.15
CA TRP A 224 7.38 -11.93 20.50
C TRP A 224 7.39 -11.40 21.94
N ALA A 225 8.55 -11.52 22.63
CA ALA A 225 8.72 -11.03 23.99
C ALA A 225 7.61 -11.53 24.96
N GLU A 226 7.30 -12.82 24.89
CA GLU A 226 6.22 -13.48 25.65
C GLU A 226 4.81 -12.88 25.43
N ARG A 227 4.66 -12.10 24.37
CA ARG A 227 3.39 -11.49 23.93
C ARG A 227 2.87 -12.14 22.67
N THR A 228 1.57 -12.11 22.50
CA THR A 228 0.90 -12.52 21.27
C THR A 228 0.00 -11.40 20.79
N LEU A 229 0.42 -10.72 19.73
CA LEU A 229 -0.39 -9.73 19.06
C LEU A 229 -1.18 -10.41 17.95
N THR A 230 -2.51 -10.24 17.97
CA THR A 230 -3.42 -10.93 17.06
C THR A 230 -4.20 -9.94 16.20
N VAL A 231 -4.23 -10.19 14.90
CA VAL A 231 -5.19 -9.55 13.98
C VAL A 231 -6.37 -10.49 13.79
N SER A 232 -7.55 -10.04 14.18
CA SER A 232 -8.76 -10.88 14.12
C SER A 232 -9.14 -11.24 12.69
N LYS A 233 -9.85 -12.35 12.54
CA LYS A 233 -10.32 -12.85 11.24
C LYS A 233 -11.15 -11.82 10.49
N GLU A 234 -12.00 -11.08 11.19
CA GLU A 234 -12.90 -10.08 10.62
C GLU A 234 -12.12 -8.89 10.05
N ARG A 235 -11.10 -8.42 10.79
CA ARG A 235 -10.24 -7.32 10.31
C ARG A 235 -9.34 -7.74 9.18
N LEU A 236 -8.80 -8.96 9.22
CA LEU A 236 -7.92 -9.50 8.21
C LEU A 236 -8.66 -9.84 6.91
N GLN A 237 -9.96 -10.17 6.99
CA GLN A 237 -10.73 -10.75 5.89
C GLN A 237 -9.98 -11.92 5.23
N ALA A 238 -9.53 -12.84 6.09
CA ALA A 238 -8.65 -13.94 5.69
C ALA A 238 -9.32 -14.83 4.62
N ALA A 239 -8.64 -15.00 3.50
CA ALA A 239 -9.08 -15.83 2.38
C ALA A 239 -7.90 -16.60 1.78
N ALA A 240 -8.16 -17.83 1.33
CA ALA A 240 -7.20 -18.60 0.57
C ALA A 240 -6.96 -17.96 -0.80
N ASN A 241 -5.78 -18.21 -1.36
CA ASN A 241 -5.34 -17.72 -2.68
C ASN A 241 -5.34 -16.19 -2.82
N LYS A 242 -5.29 -15.46 -1.71
CA LYS A 242 -5.15 -14.01 -1.66
C LYS A 242 -3.73 -13.62 -1.25
N TRP A 243 -3.19 -12.57 -1.86
CA TRP A 243 -1.90 -12.01 -1.49
C TRP A 243 -2.01 -11.09 -0.28
N TYR A 244 -1.11 -11.29 0.67
CA TYR A 244 -0.96 -10.46 1.87
C TYR A 244 0.46 -9.93 1.93
N ALA A 245 0.63 -8.63 1.85
CA ALA A 245 1.88 -7.97 2.20
C ALA A 245 1.86 -7.68 3.70
N LEU A 246 2.70 -8.38 4.45
CA LEU A 246 2.79 -8.31 5.89
C LEU A 246 4.01 -7.50 6.31
N SER A 247 3.83 -6.62 7.28
CA SER A 247 4.92 -5.86 7.90
C SER A 247 4.74 -5.85 9.42
N VAL A 248 5.77 -6.30 10.13
CA VAL A 248 5.83 -6.28 11.61
C VAL A 248 6.94 -5.34 11.99
N SER A 249 6.61 -4.22 12.64
CA SER A 249 7.56 -3.16 12.99
C SER A 249 7.58 -2.88 14.48
N TYR A 250 8.78 -2.73 15.04
CA TYR A 250 8.99 -2.34 16.42
C TYR A 250 9.92 -1.13 16.53
N ASP A 251 9.51 -0.10 17.27
CA ASP A 251 10.20 1.18 17.41
C ASP A 251 10.85 1.42 18.79
N SER A 252 11.09 0.38 19.56
CA SER A 252 11.52 0.35 20.96
C SER A 252 10.41 0.57 22.00
N HIS A 253 9.18 0.88 21.56
CA HIS A 253 8.05 1.12 22.45
C HIS A 253 6.77 0.41 22.00
N THR A 254 6.57 0.30 20.69
CA THR A 254 5.32 -0.21 20.12
C THR A 254 5.63 -1.23 19.04
N LEU A 255 5.04 -2.42 19.19
CA LEU A 255 4.96 -3.42 18.14
C LEU A 255 3.73 -3.15 17.29
N ARG A 256 3.89 -3.10 15.97
CA ARG A 256 2.82 -2.82 14.99
C ARG A 256 2.77 -3.90 13.93
N VAL A 257 1.57 -4.27 13.54
CA VAL A 257 1.31 -5.22 12.45
C VAL A 257 0.51 -4.52 11.36
N TYR A 258 1.10 -4.46 10.18
CA TYR A 258 0.46 -3.94 8.98
C TYR A 258 0.14 -5.09 8.03
N VAL A 259 -1.01 -5.01 7.38
CA VAL A 259 -1.40 -5.92 6.31
C VAL A 259 -1.83 -5.07 5.11
N ASN A 260 -1.23 -5.30 3.96
CA ASN A 260 -1.45 -4.51 2.74
C ASN A 260 -1.32 -2.99 2.97
N GLY A 261 -0.37 -2.59 3.83
CA GLY A 261 -0.11 -1.19 4.18
C GLY A 261 -1.01 -0.61 5.27
N GLU A 262 -2.07 -1.29 5.67
CA GLU A 262 -2.98 -0.85 6.72
C GLU A 262 -2.52 -1.36 8.10
N LEU A 263 -2.52 -0.48 9.11
CA LEU A 263 -2.24 -0.83 10.51
C LEU A 263 -3.44 -1.58 11.10
N LEU A 264 -3.31 -2.90 11.28
CA LEU A 264 -4.39 -3.72 11.80
C LEU A 264 -4.28 -4.04 13.30
N ALA A 265 -3.06 -4.06 13.86
CA ALA A 265 -2.87 -4.28 15.30
C ALA A 265 -1.63 -3.57 15.81
N GLN A 266 -1.65 -3.17 17.08
CA GLN A 266 -0.47 -2.65 17.77
C GLN A 266 -0.55 -2.92 19.28
N GLU A 267 0.63 -3.04 19.90
CA GLU A 267 0.78 -3.24 21.34
C GLU A 267 1.98 -2.48 21.89
N GLN A 268 1.85 -1.93 23.09
CA GLN A 268 2.96 -1.27 23.80
C GLN A 268 3.86 -2.32 24.45
N ILE A 269 5.10 -2.41 23.98
CA ILE A 269 6.13 -3.30 24.50
C ILE A 269 7.40 -2.45 24.66
N LYS A 270 7.82 -2.16 25.89
CA LYS A 270 8.91 -1.23 26.13
C LYS A 270 10.20 -1.97 26.51
N GLY A 271 11.31 -1.51 25.94
CA GLY A 271 12.65 -1.92 26.37
C GLY A 271 13.09 -3.30 25.89
N GLU A 272 12.35 -3.92 24.96
CA GLU A 272 12.72 -5.21 24.40
C GLU A 272 13.70 -5.09 23.24
N TYR A 273 14.46 -6.14 23.02
CA TYR A 273 15.46 -6.27 21.96
C TYR A 273 15.22 -7.57 21.19
N LEU A 274 15.33 -7.51 19.88
CA LEU A 274 15.37 -8.73 19.07
C LEU A 274 16.81 -9.06 18.72
N SER A 275 17.19 -10.33 18.89
CA SER A 275 18.43 -10.88 18.33
C SER A 275 18.10 -11.62 17.04
N LEU A 276 18.96 -11.50 16.05
CA LEU A 276 18.82 -12.18 14.75
C LEU A 276 20.00 -13.15 14.57
N ASN A 277 19.84 -14.40 14.98
CA ASN A 277 20.82 -15.47 14.78
C ASN A 277 20.39 -16.47 13.73
N GLN A 278 19.07 -16.67 13.61
CA GLN A 278 18.48 -17.65 12.70
C GLN A 278 17.22 -17.06 12.08
N LEU A 279 17.07 -17.27 10.78
CA LEU A 279 15.82 -17.05 10.04
C LEU A 279 15.32 -18.39 9.55
N THR A 280 14.02 -18.66 9.74
CA THR A 280 13.31 -19.80 9.17
C THR A 280 12.11 -19.31 8.39
N ILE A 281 12.02 -19.67 7.12
CA ILE A 281 10.82 -19.57 6.30
C ILE A 281 10.16 -20.94 6.35
N ALA A 282 8.95 -21.02 6.89
CA ALA A 282 8.27 -22.28 7.08
C ALA A 282 7.81 -22.91 5.76
N GLY A 283 7.85 -24.22 5.68
CA GLY A 283 7.30 -25.00 4.58
C GLY A 283 5.81 -25.28 4.81
N SER A 284 4.95 -24.40 4.32
CA SER A 284 3.49 -24.47 4.45
C SER A 284 2.79 -24.41 3.08
N GLU A 285 3.46 -24.86 2.02
CA GLU A 285 2.97 -24.85 0.64
C GLU A 285 2.56 -23.47 0.09
N GLN A 286 2.91 -22.41 0.81
CA GLN A 286 2.62 -21.02 0.44
C GLN A 286 3.47 -20.55 -0.75
N LEU A 287 2.93 -19.56 -1.46
CA LEU A 287 3.73 -18.68 -2.31
C LEU A 287 4.28 -17.55 -1.45
N ILE A 288 5.57 -17.25 -1.55
CA ILE A 288 6.22 -16.22 -0.76
C ILE A 288 7.23 -15.43 -1.59
N ARG A 289 7.33 -14.12 -1.30
CA ARG A 289 8.31 -13.23 -1.90
C ARG A 289 8.64 -12.06 -0.97
N GLU A 290 9.67 -11.28 -1.33
CA GLU A 290 10.02 -10.00 -0.69
C GLU A 290 10.27 -10.12 0.81
N VAL A 291 10.99 -11.15 1.26
CA VAL A 291 11.35 -11.29 2.67
C VAL A 291 12.48 -10.31 2.99
N ARG A 292 12.19 -9.32 3.86
CA ARG A 292 13.07 -8.21 4.20
C ARG A 292 13.18 -8.05 5.70
N PHE A 293 14.35 -7.70 6.16
CA PHE A 293 14.55 -7.38 7.57
C PHE A 293 15.41 -6.11 7.72
N TRP A 294 14.80 -5.12 8.37
CA TRP A 294 15.38 -3.81 8.61
C TRP A 294 15.86 -3.69 10.05
N GLN A 295 17.04 -3.08 10.27
CA GLN A 295 17.52 -2.73 11.61
C GLN A 295 16.96 -1.39 12.13
N ARG A 296 15.80 -1.01 11.67
CA ARG A 296 15.03 0.15 12.10
C ARG A 296 13.53 -0.09 11.96
N ALA A 297 12.74 0.69 12.68
CA ALA A 297 11.32 0.74 12.42
C ALA A 297 11.04 1.56 11.15
N LEU A 298 10.27 1.00 10.23
CA LEU A 298 9.72 1.74 9.09
C LEU A 298 8.56 2.63 9.55
N THR A 299 8.46 3.80 8.96
CA THR A 299 7.29 4.66 9.11
C THR A 299 6.09 4.07 8.37
N PRO A 300 4.84 4.41 8.76
CA PRO A 300 3.65 3.94 8.03
C PRO A 300 3.70 4.23 6.52
N ARG A 301 4.23 5.39 6.14
CA ARG A 301 4.41 5.76 4.73
C ARG A 301 5.42 4.85 4.02
N GLU A 302 6.56 4.57 4.64
CA GLU A 302 7.56 3.69 4.06
C GLU A 302 7.06 2.26 3.89
N VAL A 303 6.20 1.77 4.81
CA VAL A 303 5.53 0.47 4.66
C VAL A 303 4.67 0.46 3.41
N VAL A 304 3.88 1.51 3.15
CA VAL A 304 3.05 1.63 1.95
C VAL A 304 3.91 1.78 0.69
N ASP A 305 4.89 2.68 0.69
CA ASP A 305 5.73 2.96 -0.48
C ASP A 305 6.56 1.75 -0.95
N LYS A 306 6.85 0.81 -0.04
CA LYS A 306 7.67 -0.39 -0.31
C LYS A 306 6.88 -1.70 -0.33
N LEU A 307 5.55 -1.59 -0.38
CA LEU A 307 4.65 -2.70 -0.10
C LEU A 307 4.92 -3.94 -0.96
N TRP A 308 4.96 -3.77 -2.27
CA TRP A 308 5.01 -4.90 -3.21
C TRP A 308 6.40 -5.20 -3.74
N HIS A 309 7.30 -4.25 -3.69
CA HIS A 309 8.63 -4.36 -4.25
C HIS A 309 9.61 -3.43 -3.55
N LEU A 310 10.83 -3.90 -3.33
CA LEU A 310 11.92 -3.05 -2.86
C LEU A 310 12.92 -2.80 -3.99
N GLN A 311 13.17 -1.57 -4.22
CA GLN A 311 13.85 -1.07 -5.39
C GLN A 311 15.36 -0.97 -5.27
N SER A 312 15.86 -0.62 -4.10
CA SER A 312 17.30 -0.48 -3.87
C SER A 312 17.71 -1.04 -2.52
N ALA A 313 18.95 -1.53 -2.45
CA ALA A 313 19.52 -1.92 -1.17
C ALA A 313 19.75 -0.67 -0.31
N HIS A 314 19.19 -0.68 0.90
CA HIS A 314 19.43 0.33 1.92
C HIS A 314 20.46 -0.18 2.92
N SER A 315 21.27 0.71 3.50
CA SER A 315 22.25 0.36 4.54
C SER A 315 21.60 -0.23 5.79
N ASP A 316 20.34 0.11 6.06
CA ASP A 316 19.58 -0.38 7.21
C ASP A 316 18.92 -1.74 6.97
N LEU A 317 19.05 -2.30 5.76
CA LEU A 317 18.45 -3.56 5.36
C LEU A 317 19.45 -4.68 5.63
N LEU A 318 19.21 -5.47 6.67
CA LEU A 318 20.12 -6.55 7.09
C LEU A 318 20.08 -7.72 6.11
N PHE A 319 18.90 -8.03 5.58
CA PHE A 319 18.75 -8.96 4.47
C PHE A 319 17.55 -8.62 3.58
N TYR A 320 17.62 -9.05 2.35
CA TYR A 320 16.56 -8.94 1.36
C TYR A 320 16.56 -10.15 0.43
N LEU A 321 15.57 -11.00 0.59
CA LEU A 321 15.31 -12.15 -0.26
C LEU A 321 14.11 -11.85 -1.16
N PRO A 322 14.30 -11.43 -2.42
CA PRO A 322 13.17 -11.18 -3.33
C PRO A 322 12.42 -12.47 -3.70
N LEU A 323 13.05 -13.63 -3.60
CA LEU A 323 12.50 -14.95 -3.86
C LEU A 323 11.88 -15.07 -5.26
N ASN A 324 12.56 -14.52 -6.26
CA ASN A 324 12.12 -14.41 -7.64
C ASN A 324 12.95 -15.26 -8.63
N GLY A 325 13.79 -16.15 -8.12
CA GLY A 325 14.66 -17.01 -8.96
C GLY A 325 15.78 -16.25 -9.65
N LYS A 326 16.18 -15.10 -9.09
CA LYS A 326 17.25 -14.28 -9.67
C LYS A 326 18.35 -14.00 -8.66
N LYS A 327 19.57 -13.93 -9.17
CA LYS A 327 20.75 -13.50 -8.43
C LYS A 327 21.12 -12.07 -8.84
N LYS A 328 21.43 -11.24 -7.86
CA LYS A 328 22.02 -9.92 -8.07
C LYS A 328 23.49 -9.98 -7.71
N ASP A 329 24.36 -9.69 -8.68
CA ASP A 329 25.79 -9.57 -8.41
C ASP A 329 26.06 -8.37 -7.51
N SER A 330 26.76 -8.59 -6.40
CA SER A 330 27.01 -7.53 -5.40
C SER A 330 27.93 -6.42 -5.91
N TYR A 331 28.75 -6.70 -6.91
CA TYR A 331 29.72 -5.77 -7.45
C TYR A 331 29.19 -5.05 -8.70
N THR A 332 28.81 -5.81 -9.72
CA THR A 332 28.33 -5.26 -11.00
C THR A 332 26.88 -4.79 -10.96
N LYS A 333 26.12 -5.18 -9.95
CA LYS A 333 24.68 -4.96 -9.80
C LYS A 333 23.83 -5.63 -10.90
N GLN A 334 24.44 -6.43 -11.76
CA GLN A 334 23.69 -7.19 -12.77
C GLN A 334 22.79 -8.23 -12.13
N VAL A 335 21.62 -8.38 -12.71
CA VAL A 335 20.61 -9.37 -12.29
C VAL A 335 20.53 -10.44 -13.36
N THR A 336 20.69 -11.69 -12.95
CA THR A 336 20.63 -12.87 -13.82
C THR A 336 19.67 -13.90 -13.25
N ASP A 337 19.07 -14.71 -14.12
CA ASP A 337 18.26 -15.84 -13.67
C ASP A 337 19.17 -16.88 -13.01
N ASP A 338 18.88 -17.21 -11.76
CA ASP A 338 19.61 -18.19 -10.97
C ASP A 338 18.71 -18.77 -9.88
N GLU A 339 18.18 -19.94 -10.12
CA GLU A 339 17.28 -20.68 -9.23
C GLU A 339 18.04 -21.71 -8.35
N THR A 340 19.34 -21.55 -8.13
CA THR A 340 20.13 -22.48 -7.32
C THR A 340 20.09 -22.19 -5.83
N PHE A 341 19.84 -20.92 -5.47
CA PHE A 341 19.74 -20.43 -4.10
C PHE A 341 18.60 -19.42 -3.94
N LEU A 342 18.16 -19.21 -2.73
CA LEU A 342 17.41 -18.03 -2.32
C LEU A 342 18.45 -16.92 -2.07
N TRP A 343 18.59 -16.01 -3.03
CA TRP A 343 19.67 -15.01 -3.06
C TRP A 343 19.34 -13.80 -2.20
N ASP A 344 20.29 -13.38 -1.36
CA ASP A 344 20.22 -12.15 -0.58
C ASP A 344 20.71 -10.95 -1.42
N TRP A 345 19.83 -10.00 -1.68
CA TRP A 345 20.11 -8.79 -2.45
C TRP A 345 20.48 -7.58 -1.59
N SER A 346 20.59 -7.75 -0.26
CA SER A 346 21.03 -6.68 0.63
C SER A 346 22.49 -6.31 0.37
N ALA A 347 22.91 -5.16 0.90
CA ALA A 347 24.31 -4.75 0.82
C ALA A 347 25.24 -5.70 1.59
N TYR A 348 24.74 -6.42 2.58
CA TYR A 348 25.49 -7.39 3.37
C TYR A 348 25.67 -8.74 2.66
N GLY A 349 24.71 -9.15 1.82
CA GLY A 349 24.80 -10.35 0.96
C GLY A 349 25.03 -11.68 1.68
N GLY A 350 24.78 -11.75 3.00
CA GLY A 350 25.21 -12.88 3.84
C GLY A 350 24.16 -13.97 4.03
N LEU A 351 22.92 -13.74 3.62
CA LEU A 351 21.80 -14.65 3.93
C LEU A 351 21.44 -15.62 2.79
N ASN A 352 22.30 -15.84 1.82
CA ASN A 352 22.01 -16.83 0.78
C ASN A 352 21.63 -18.17 1.42
N MET A 353 20.49 -18.74 1.03
CA MET A 353 19.94 -19.99 1.57
C MET A 353 19.80 -21.02 0.45
N PRO A 354 20.08 -22.31 0.73
CA PRO A 354 19.74 -23.34 -0.22
C PRO A 354 18.23 -23.42 -0.43
N ILE A 355 17.78 -23.75 -1.63
CA ILE A 355 16.36 -24.00 -1.89
C ILE A 355 15.94 -25.24 -1.12
N PRO A 356 14.91 -25.19 -0.26
CA PRO A 356 14.46 -26.35 0.48
C PRO A 356 13.83 -27.41 -0.42
N ALA A 357 13.91 -28.67 -0.01
CA ALA A 357 13.33 -29.77 -0.76
C ALA A 357 11.84 -29.57 -1.00
N GLY A 358 11.41 -29.78 -2.23
CA GLY A 358 10.01 -29.62 -2.65
C GLY A 358 9.60 -28.18 -2.97
N ALA A 359 10.49 -27.20 -2.77
CA ALA A 359 10.21 -25.82 -3.19
C ALA A 359 10.57 -25.62 -4.67
N THR A 360 9.81 -24.76 -5.34
CA THR A 360 9.98 -24.40 -6.75
C THR A 360 9.71 -22.92 -6.96
N PHE A 361 10.25 -22.35 -8.05
CA PHE A 361 9.83 -21.02 -8.48
C PHE A 361 8.61 -21.14 -9.38
N ASP A 362 7.54 -20.46 -8.98
CA ASP A 362 6.27 -20.46 -9.70
C ASP A 362 6.14 -19.23 -10.57
N ASN A 363 5.66 -19.45 -11.79
CA ASN A 363 5.49 -18.42 -12.80
C ASN A 363 4.08 -18.54 -13.38
N TYR A 364 3.13 -17.81 -12.81
CA TYR A 364 1.74 -17.88 -13.20
C TYR A 364 1.56 -17.67 -14.71
N ARG A 365 1.09 -18.72 -15.41
CA ARG A 365 0.89 -18.77 -16.87
C ARG A 365 2.10 -18.30 -17.70
N GLY A 366 3.32 -18.51 -17.22
CA GLY A 366 4.54 -18.11 -17.93
C GLY A 366 4.84 -16.60 -17.92
N MET A 367 3.99 -15.78 -17.33
CA MET A 367 4.09 -14.31 -17.35
C MET A 367 4.52 -13.70 -16.02
N GLY A 368 4.71 -14.52 -14.99
CA GLY A 368 4.92 -14.05 -13.62
C GLY A 368 3.62 -13.60 -12.95
N TYR A 369 3.71 -13.40 -11.64
CA TYR A 369 2.64 -12.79 -10.87
C TYR A 369 2.73 -11.27 -10.96
N ALA A 370 1.60 -10.61 -11.08
CA ALA A 370 1.48 -9.16 -11.10
C ALA A 370 1.32 -8.62 -9.67
N PHE A 371 2.03 -7.54 -9.36
CA PHE A 371 1.96 -6.87 -8.06
C PHE A 371 1.84 -5.34 -8.22
N PRO A 372 0.90 -4.67 -7.55
CA PRO A 372 -0.11 -5.29 -6.69
C PRO A 372 -1.07 -6.19 -7.47
N ASN A 373 -1.65 -7.16 -6.77
CA ASN A 373 -2.73 -7.95 -7.32
C ASN A 373 -4.00 -7.08 -7.35
N ASN A 374 -4.50 -6.79 -8.52
CA ASN A 374 -5.70 -5.95 -8.73
C ASN A 374 -6.99 -6.80 -8.77
N ASP A 375 -7.13 -7.79 -7.88
CA ASP A 375 -8.35 -8.57 -7.73
C ASP A 375 -9.47 -7.80 -7.01
#